data_98642004594471a558d7efd9910f4704
#
_entry.id   98642004594471a558d7efd9910f4704
#
_cell.length_a   1.000
_cell.length_b   1.000
_cell.length_c   1.000
_cell.angle_alpha   90.00
_cell.angle_beta   90.00
_cell.angle_gamma   90.00
#
_symmetry.space_group_name_H-M   'P 1'
#
loop_
_entity.id
_entity.type
_entity.pdbx_description
1 polymer ?
#
loop_
_entity_poly.entity_id
_entity_poly.type
_entity_poly.pdbx_seq_one_letter_code
_entity_poly.pdbx_strand_id
1 'polypeptide(L)'
;RPTGDIRGIIEKVPYVASLGVGMVWFNPFFASPQHDNGYDISDYYAINPELGTMEDVEEMIAAFGEHGIGVMFDMVLNHVSTEHEWFRRAQAGEREYWDYFYLRPGRVQSDGTVVPPTNWESKFGGSAWAPFTDTAGEVYRDESGAPLYYLHLYDVTQADLNWYNPAVREELYKVVNFWYDKGVRGFRFDVINVIGKSEELEDAPAGVVDKTLYTDTPIVHTRLRELNRASFGRYGDTVTVGEMSSTSIENCVGYSNPENRELDMVFSFHHLKVDYEDGEKWSKVPFRFAELK
;
A
#
# COMPACT_ATOMS: atom_id res chain seq x y z
N ARG A 1 -22.54 -11.36 -15.15
CA ARG A 1 -22.15 -9.96 -15.11
C ARG A 1 -20.98 -9.72 -16.07
N PRO A 2 -20.80 -8.53 -16.66
CA PRO A 2 -19.66 -8.27 -17.55
C PRO A 2 -18.32 -8.23 -16.82
N THR A 3 -18.31 -8.02 -15.51
CA THR A 3 -17.17 -8.11 -14.61
C THR A 3 -17.31 -9.37 -13.76
N GLY A 4 -16.19 -10.08 -13.47
CA GLY A 4 -16.18 -11.20 -12.54
C GLY A 4 -16.62 -10.77 -11.14
N ASP A 5 -17.12 -11.72 -10.35
CA ASP A 5 -17.48 -11.53 -8.95
C ASP A 5 -17.05 -12.75 -8.13
N ILE A 6 -17.15 -12.67 -6.81
CA ILE A 6 -16.71 -13.74 -5.90
C ILE A 6 -17.49 -15.04 -6.16
N ARG A 7 -18.79 -14.95 -6.48
CA ARG A 7 -19.59 -16.11 -6.87
C ARG A 7 -19.05 -16.79 -8.13
N GLY A 8 -18.68 -16.01 -9.14
CA GLY A 8 -18.03 -16.54 -10.34
C GLY A 8 -16.67 -17.21 -10.06
N ILE A 9 -15.93 -16.72 -9.05
CA ILE A 9 -14.68 -17.36 -8.59
C ILE A 9 -15.01 -18.73 -7.98
N ILE A 10 -16.00 -18.82 -7.08
CA ILE A 10 -16.41 -20.07 -6.45
C ILE A 10 -16.75 -21.12 -7.50
N GLU A 11 -17.51 -20.78 -8.54
CA GLU A 11 -17.85 -21.66 -9.66
C GLU A 11 -16.61 -22.17 -10.41
N LYS A 12 -15.49 -21.45 -10.38
CA LYS A 12 -14.26 -21.79 -11.08
C LYS A 12 -13.22 -22.50 -10.20
N VAL A 13 -13.49 -22.72 -8.92
CA VAL A 13 -12.58 -23.43 -8.01
C VAL A 13 -12.16 -24.81 -8.57
N PRO A 14 -13.06 -25.66 -9.14
CA PRO A 14 -12.64 -26.94 -9.71
C PRO A 14 -11.67 -26.80 -10.89
N TYR A 15 -11.86 -25.76 -11.71
CA TYR A 15 -10.94 -25.45 -12.81
C TYR A 15 -9.58 -25.02 -12.27
N VAL A 16 -9.53 -24.09 -11.31
CA VAL A 16 -8.27 -23.64 -10.69
C VAL A 16 -7.54 -24.82 -10.03
N ALA A 17 -8.27 -25.69 -9.33
CA ALA A 17 -7.71 -26.91 -8.73
C ALA A 17 -7.07 -27.84 -9.79
N SER A 18 -7.66 -27.94 -10.98
CA SER A 18 -7.12 -28.74 -12.07
C SER A 18 -5.77 -28.25 -12.61
N LEU A 19 -5.39 -27.00 -12.32
CA LEU A 19 -4.10 -26.42 -12.70
C LEU A 19 -2.95 -26.84 -11.75
N GLY A 20 -3.27 -27.49 -10.62
CA GLY A 20 -2.27 -27.98 -9.66
C GLY A 20 -1.62 -26.86 -8.83
N VAL A 21 -2.30 -25.73 -8.65
CA VAL A 21 -1.81 -24.62 -7.81
C VAL A 21 -2.04 -24.91 -6.34
N GLY A 22 -1.14 -24.43 -5.47
CA GLY A 22 -1.28 -24.55 -4.00
C GLY A 22 -1.83 -23.31 -3.32
N MET A 23 -1.83 -22.16 -4.01
CA MET A 23 -2.34 -20.90 -3.48
C MET A 23 -2.82 -19.99 -4.61
N VAL A 24 -3.83 -19.17 -4.34
CA VAL A 24 -4.38 -18.16 -5.29
C VAL A 24 -4.34 -16.81 -4.64
N TRP A 25 -3.72 -15.84 -5.30
CA TRP A 25 -3.72 -14.43 -4.89
C TRP A 25 -4.85 -13.68 -5.61
N PHE A 26 -5.60 -12.91 -4.85
CA PHE A 26 -6.64 -12.00 -5.32
C PHE A 26 -6.21 -10.56 -5.18
N ASN A 27 -6.41 -9.75 -6.20
CA ASN A 27 -6.33 -8.30 -6.11
C ASN A 27 -7.32 -7.77 -5.05
N PRO A 28 -7.15 -6.54 -4.55
CA PRO A 28 -8.03 -6.02 -3.52
C PRO A 28 -9.51 -6.05 -3.94
N PHE A 29 -10.36 -6.60 -3.08
CA PHE A 29 -11.82 -6.62 -3.24
C PHE A 29 -12.53 -6.04 -2.01
N PHE A 30 -11.80 -5.39 -1.13
CA PHE A 30 -12.35 -4.65 0.00
C PHE A 30 -13.19 -3.46 -0.46
N ALA A 31 -13.98 -2.88 0.44
CA ALA A 31 -14.71 -1.66 0.15
C ALA A 31 -13.74 -0.56 -0.33
N SER A 32 -14.05 0.03 -1.46
CA SER A 32 -13.23 1.01 -2.15
C SER A 32 -14.10 1.86 -3.07
N PRO A 33 -13.85 3.17 -3.19
CA PRO A 33 -14.48 4.01 -4.21
C PRO A 33 -14.00 3.72 -5.64
N GLN A 34 -13.00 2.84 -5.81
CA GLN A 34 -12.50 2.35 -7.10
C GLN A 34 -11.78 3.40 -7.97
N HIS A 35 -11.19 4.43 -7.36
CA HIS A 35 -10.35 5.39 -8.09
C HIS A 35 -9.06 4.73 -8.60
N ASP A 36 -8.56 3.74 -7.88
CA ASP A 36 -7.39 2.94 -8.25
C ASP A 36 -7.68 1.43 -8.20
N ASN A 37 -8.79 1.01 -8.82
CA ASN A 37 -9.15 -0.41 -9.01
C ASN A 37 -9.10 -1.27 -7.73
N GLY A 38 -9.47 -0.69 -6.59
CA GLY A 38 -9.49 -1.36 -5.29
C GLY A 38 -8.27 -1.09 -4.40
N TYR A 39 -7.20 -0.49 -4.92
CA TYR A 39 -6.03 -0.11 -4.12
C TYR A 39 -6.24 1.15 -3.28
N ASP A 40 -7.35 1.84 -3.41
CA ASP A 40 -7.85 2.93 -2.58
C ASP A 40 -8.90 2.41 -1.58
N ILE A 41 -8.44 1.68 -0.55
CA ILE A 41 -9.30 0.98 0.41
C ILE A 41 -9.98 1.99 1.33
N SER A 42 -11.32 1.91 1.42
CA SER A 42 -12.13 2.72 2.35
C SER A 42 -12.55 1.97 3.63
N ASP A 43 -12.53 0.63 3.61
CA ASP A 43 -12.78 -0.22 4.78
C ASP A 43 -12.12 -1.59 4.57
N TYR A 44 -11.18 -1.95 5.44
CA TYR A 44 -10.47 -3.24 5.39
C TYR A 44 -11.33 -4.44 5.85
N TYR A 45 -12.45 -4.18 6.52
CA TYR A 45 -13.32 -5.21 7.10
C TYR A 45 -14.60 -5.43 6.30
N ALA A 46 -14.80 -4.66 5.23
CA ALA A 46 -15.95 -4.75 4.34
C ALA A 46 -15.53 -5.16 2.93
N ILE A 47 -16.41 -5.85 2.23
CA ILE A 47 -16.22 -6.29 0.85
C ILE A 47 -16.89 -5.28 -0.08
N ASN A 48 -16.27 -5.02 -1.24
CA ASN A 48 -16.90 -4.22 -2.27
C ASN A 48 -18.23 -4.86 -2.71
N PRO A 49 -19.38 -4.18 -2.53
CA PRO A 49 -20.69 -4.76 -2.78
C PRO A 49 -20.94 -5.13 -4.25
N GLU A 50 -20.15 -4.58 -5.18
CA GLU A 50 -20.22 -4.99 -6.59
C GLU A 50 -19.59 -6.36 -6.83
N LEU A 51 -18.68 -6.80 -5.97
CA LEU A 51 -17.95 -8.07 -6.10
C LEU A 51 -18.56 -9.19 -5.28
N GLY A 52 -19.24 -8.89 -4.16
CA GLY A 52 -19.86 -9.89 -3.29
C GLY A 52 -20.08 -9.42 -1.88
N THR A 53 -20.27 -10.39 -0.99
CA THR A 53 -20.48 -10.18 0.45
C THR A 53 -19.38 -10.84 1.27
N MET A 54 -19.38 -10.62 2.59
CA MET A 54 -18.46 -11.31 3.51
C MET A 54 -18.73 -12.82 3.50
N GLU A 55 -19.98 -13.23 3.44
CA GLU A 55 -20.37 -14.65 3.35
C GLU A 55 -19.84 -15.29 2.07
N ASP A 56 -19.88 -14.57 0.93
CA ASP A 56 -19.30 -15.04 -0.34
C ASP A 56 -17.79 -15.26 -0.21
N VAL A 57 -17.08 -14.37 0.49
CA VAL A 57 -15.64 -14.51 0.75
C VAL A 57 -15.35 -15.73 1.62
N GLU A 58 -16.10 -15.91 2.70
CA GLU A 58 -15.95 -17.06 3.60
C GLU A 58 -16.20 -18.38 2.84
N GLU A 59 -17.25 -18.43 2.00
CA GLU A 59 -17.54 -19.58 1.15
C GLU A 59 -16.41 -19.84 0.13
N MET A 60 -15.87 -18.77 -0.48
CA MET A 60 -14.73 -18.87 -1.41
C MET A 60 -13.49 -19.47 -0.72
N ILE A 61 -13.15 -18.99 0.47
CA ILE A 61 -12.02 -19.51 1.25
C ILE A 61 -12.23 -21.00 1.57
N ALA A 62 -13.44 -21.38 2.01
CA ALA A 62 -13.78 -22.76 2.30
C ALA A 62 -13.69 -23.65 1.05
N ALA A 63 -14.25 -23.19 -0.08
CA ALA A 63 -14.24 -23.94 -1.34
C ALA A 63 -12.81 -24.19 -1.86
N PHE A 64 -11.91 -23.23 -1.79
CA PHE A 64 -10.49 -23.43 -2.11
C PHE A 64 -9.84 -24.39 -1.11
N GLY A 65 -10.15 -24.27 0.17
CA GLY A 65 -9.64 -25.15 1.24
C GLY A 65 -10.00 -26.62 1.04
N GLU A 66 -11.20 -26.93 0.53
CA GLU A 66 -11.62 -28.31 0.18
C GLU A 66 -10.72 -28.96 -0.89
N HIS A 67 -10.07 -28.16 -1.70
CA HIS A 67 -9.09 -28.61 -2.71
C HIS A 67 -7.63 -28.49 -2.25
N GLY A 68 -7.38 -28.14 -0.98
CA GLY A 68 -6.04 -27.93 -0.45
C GLY A 68 -5.34 -26.69 -0.99
N ILE A 69 -6.10 -25.70 -1.48
CA ILE A 69 -5.58 -24.46 -2.05
C ILE A 69 -5.73 -23.35 -1.03
N GLY A 70 -4.62 -22.70 -0.68
CA GLY A 70 -4.62 -21.50 0.16
C GLY A 70 -5.12 -20.27 -0.59
N VAL A 71 -5.66 -19.32 0.15
CA VAL A 71 -6.08 -18.02 -0.38
C VAL A 71 -5.15 -16.93 0.13
N MET A 72 -4.63 -16.10 -0.78
CA MET A 72 -3.78 -14.95 -0.50
C MET A 72 -4.52 -13.66 -0.81
N PHE A 73 -4.57 -12.75 0.15
CA PHE A 73 -5.19 -11.45 -0.02
C PHE A 73 -4.16 -10.35 -0.23
N ASP A 74 -4.54 -9.35 -1.01
CA ASP A 74 -3.76 -8.14 -1.24
C ASP A 74 -3.97 -7.17 -0.08
N MET A 75 -2.89 -6.80 0.60
CA MET A 75 -2.87 -5.90 1.75
C MET A 75 -2.21 -4.57 1.37
N VAL A 76 -3.02 -3.55 1.17
CA VAL A 76 -2.56 -2.20 0.90
C VAL A 76 -2.40 -1.48 2.24
N LEU A 77 -1.16 -1.42 2.75
CA LEU A 77 -0.88 -0.89 4.09
C LEU A 77 -0.09 0.43 4.07
N ASN A 78 0.33 0.90 2.90
CA ASN A 78 1.01 2.18 2.77
C ASN A 78 0.06 3.37 2.89
N HIS A 79 -1.15 3.24 2.36
CA HIS A 79 -2.14 4.31 2.26
C HIS A 79 -3.55 3.76 2.39
N VAL A 80 -4.49 4.66 2.59
CA VAL A 80 -5.93 4.39 2.54
C VAL A 80 -6.61 5.41 1.64
N SER A 81 -7.82 5.09 1.19
CA SER A 81 -8.67 6.06 0.50
C SER A 81 -8.92 7.30 1.36
N THR A 82 -9.00 8.47 0.73
CA THR A 82 -9.51 9.67 1.40
C THR A 82 -10.98 9.53 1.85
N GLU A 83 -11.64 8.44 1.43
CA GLU A 83 -12.97 8.06 1.91
C GLU A 83 -12.92 7.08 3.11
N HIS A 84 -11.76 6.63 3.54
CA HIS A 84 -11.60 5.80 4.73
C HIS A 84 -12.05 6.56 5.98
N GLU A 85 -12.66 5.87 6.94
CA GLU A 85 -13.16 6.47 8.17
C GLU A 85 -12.08 7.30 8.89
N TRP A 86 -10.84 6.83 8.95
CA TRP A 86 -9.74 7.55 9.59
C TRP A 86 -9.48 8.92 8.96
N PHE A 87 -9.48 9.00 7.62
CA PHE A 87 -9.25 10.27 6.93
C PHE A 87 -10.45 11.22 7.08
N ARG A 88 -11.68 10.69 6.98
CA ARG A 88 -12.91 11.47 7.20
C ARG A 88 -12.99 12.03 8.62
N ARG A 89 -12.58 11.25 9.62
CA ARG A 89 -12.52 11.72 11.02
C ARG A 89 -11.44 12.79 11.19
N ALA A 90 -10.29 12.64 10.55
CA ALA A 90 -9.28 13.67 10.50
C ALA A 90 -9.82 14.98 9.88
N GLN A 91 -10.55 14.88 8.75
CA GLN A 91 -11.21 16.03 8.11
C GLN A 91 -12.32 16.65 8.98
N ALA A 92 -12.99 15.86 9.80
CA ALA A 92 -13.97 16.36 10.78
C ALA A 92 -13.33 17.07 11.99
N GLY A 93 -12.00 17.15 12.04
CA GLY A 93 -11.24 17.86 13.08
C GLY A 93 -10.90 17.01 14.29
N GLU A 94 -11.10 15.69 14.25
CA GLU A 94 -10.70 14.78 15.32
C GLU A 94 -9.18 14.64 15.34
N ARG A 95 -8.54 15.34 16.27
CA ARG A 95 -7.09 15.51 16.33
C ARG A 95 -6.30 14.20 16.49
N GLU A 96 -6.87 13.19 17.12
CA GLU A 96 -6.24 11.87 17.26
C GLU A 96 -5.98 11.20 15.89
N TYR A 97 -6.82 11.49 14.88
CA TYR A 97 -6.66 10.95 13.52
C TYR A 97 -5.72 11.80 12.65
N TRP A 98 -5.34 12.98 13.07
CA TRP A 98 -4.36 13.78 12.34
C TRP A 98 -2.99 13.11 12.28
N ASP A 99 -2.60 12.45 13.37
CA ASP A 99 -1.33 11.72 13.45
C ASP A 99 -1.35 10.37 12.71
N TYR A 100 -2.52 9.96 12.17
CA TYR A 100 -2.61 8.78 11.31
C TYR A 100 -2.00 9.03 9.93
N PHE A 101 -1.85 10.29 9.54
CA PHE A 101 -1.38 10.72 8.23
C PHE A 101 -0.16 11.64 8.35
N TYR A 102 0.59 11.78 7.27
CA TYR A 102 1.64 12.79 7.19
C TYR A 102 1.02 14.15 6.88
N LEU A 103 0.56 14.87 7.90
CA LEU A 103 0.06 16.23 7.79
C LEU A 103 1.20 17.19 8.09
N ARG A 104 1.55 18.06 7.15
CA ARG A 104 2.64 19.04 7.29
C ARG A 104 2.22 20.41 6.77
N PRO A 105 2.69 21.50 7.38
CA PRO A 105 2.43 22.85 6.88
C PRO A 105 3.20 23.10 5.58
N GLY A 106 2.58 23.83 4.68
CA GLY A 106 3.26 24.39 3.52
C GLY A 106 4.32 25.40 3.92
N ARG A 107 5.33 25.58 3.06
CA ARG A 107 6.43 26.52 3.29
C ARG A 107 6.13 27.88 2.64
N VAL A 108 6.16 28.93 3.42
CA VAL A 108 6.00 30.30 2.92
C VAL A 108 7.35 30.79 2.36
N GLN A 109 7.37 31.15 1.09
CA GLN A 109 8.55 31.70 0.42
C GLN A 109 8.74 33.16 0.73
N SER A 110 9.92 33.76 0.43
CA SER A 110 10.22 35.13 0.67
C SER A 110 9.32 36.15 -0.07
N ASP A 111 8.72 35.70 -1.18
CA ASP A 111 7.76 36.47 -1.98
C ASP A 111 6.31 36.33 -1.49
N GLY A 112 6.08 35.58 -0.40
CA GLY A 112 4.76 35.30 0.17
C GLY A 112 4.01 34.14 -0.49
N THR A 113 4.58 33.50 -1.51
CA THR A 113 3.97 32.30 -2.09
C THR A 113 4.09 31.11 -1.13
N VAL A 114 3.10 30.21 -1.18
CA VAL A 114 3.12 28.97 -0.39
C VAL A 114 3.40 27.81 -1.31
N VAL A 115 4.41 27.00 -0.96
CA VAL A 115 4.76 25.76 -1.65
C VAL A 115 4.50 24.56 -0.74
N PRO A 116 4.34 23.35 -1.29
CA PRO A 116 4.17 22.12 -0.51
C PRO A 116 5.31 21.91 0.51
N PRO A 117 5.10 21.05 1.52
CA PRO A 117 6.09 20.75 2.57
C PRO A 117 7.43 20.27 2.04
N THR A 118 7.43 19.47 0.99
CA THR A 118 8.63 19.06 0.23
C THR A 118 8.35 19.10 -1.27
N ASN A 119 9.42 18.94 -2.06
CA ASN A 119 9.34 18.87 -3.53
C ASN A 119 9.07 17.46 -4.06
N TRP A 120 8.56 16.56 -3.25
CA TRP A 120 8.30 15.19 -3.68
C TRP A 120 7.23 15.11 -4.75
N GLU A 121 7.46 14.21 -5.69
CA GLU A 121 6.51 13.92 -6.76
C GLU A 121 5.77 12.61 -6.50
N SER A 122 4.48 12.61 -6.82
CA SER A 122 3.66 11.41 -6.83
C SER A 122 4.17 10.41 -7.89
N LYS A 123 4.04 9.13 -7.62
CA LYS A 123 4.33 8.06 -8.59
C LYS A 123 3.41 8.09 -9.82
N PHE A 124 2.30 8.79 -9.72
CA PHE A 124 1.35 9.03 -10.82
C PHE A 124 1.53 10.40 -11.49
N GLY A 125 2.51 11.17 -11.03
CA GLY A 125 2.87 12.49 -11.53
C GLY A 125 2.29 13.65 -10.71
N GLY A 126 2.91 14.80 -10.82
CA GLY A 126 2.56 15.98 -10.02
C GLY A 126 3.10 15.92 -8.59
N SER A 127 2.70 16.90 -7.77
CA SER A 127 3.10 16.94 -6.35
C SER A 127 2.60 15.73 -5.58
N ALA A 128 3.41 15.21 -4.66
CA ALA A 128 2.98 14.20 -3.69
C ALA A 128 2.21 14.80 -2.49
N TRP A 129 1.89 16.08 -2.52
CA TRP A 129 1.20 16.79 -1.47
C TRP A 129 -0.06 17.44 -1.98
N ALA A 130 -1.16 17.25 -1.28
CA ALA A 130 -2.43 17.95 -1.55
C ALA A 130 -2.91 18.71 -0.31
N PRO A 131 -3.64 19.83 -0.49
CA PRO A 131 -4.19 20.58 0.63
C PRO A 131 -5.09 19.71 1.51
N PHE A 132 -4.87 19.76 2.83
CA PHE A 132 -5.71 19.06 3.79
C PHE A 132 -6.88 19.96 4.19
N THR A 133 -8.10 19.52 3.88
CA THR A 133 -9.32 20.28 4.07
C THR A 133 -10.21 19.68 5.14
N ASP A 134 -11.07 20.51 5.72
CA ASP A 134 -12.18 20.05 6.51
C ASP A 134 -13.33 19.49 5.64
N THR A 135 -14.42 19.09 6.27
CA THR A 135 -15.61 18.54 5.59
C THR A 135 -16.40 19.57 4.76
N ALA A 136 -16.11 20.87 4.92
CA ALA A 136 -16.68 21.94 4.11
C ALA A 136 -15.77 22.33 2.93
N GLY A 137 -14.57 21.73 2.84
CA GLY A 137 -13.58 22.01 1.81
C GLY A 137 -12.64 23.19 2.16
N GLU A 138 -12.69 23.70 3.39
CA GLU A 138 -11.80 24.75 3.84
C GLU A 138 -10.45 24.16 4.28
N VAL A 139 -9.35 24.77 3.82
CA VAL A 139 -8.00 24.28 4.10
C VAL A 139 -7.65 24.52 5.58
N TYR A 140 -7.28 23.45 6.28
CA TYR A 140 -6.73 23.56 7.62
C TYR A 140 -5.41 24.31 7.62
N ARG A 141 -5.17 25.06 8.70
CA ARG A 141 -3.95 25.84 8.89
C ARG A 141 -3.29 25.52 10.23
N ASP A 142 -1.99 25.64 10.28
CA ASP A 142 -1.23 25.57 11.52
C ASP A 142 -1.34 26.86 12.35
N GLU A 143 -0.64 26.91 13.48
CA GLU A 143 -0.63 28.06 14.38
C GLU A 143 -0.01 29.34 13.74
N SER A 144 0.83 29.17 12.72
CA SER A 144 1.42 30.27 11.95
C SER A 144 0.49 30.81 10.85
N GLY A 145 -0.62 30.13 10.58
CA GLY A 145 -1.53 30.39 9.48
C GLY A 145 -1.12 29.73 8.16
N ALA A 146 -0.09 28.89 8.14
CA ALA A 146 0.31 28.15 6.95
C ALA A 146 -0.69 27.02 6.64
N PRO A 147 -1.08 26.81 5.37
CA PRO A 147 -1.99 25.74 5.00
C PRO A 147 -1.36 24.37 5.26
N LEU A 148 -2.17 23.43 5.76
CA LEU A 148 -1.75 22.04 5.93
C LEU A 148 -1.95 21.24 4.65
N TYR A 149 -1.02 20.32 4.43
CA TYR A 149 -1.05 19.36 3.32
C TYR A 149 -0.97 17.95 3.88
N TYR A 150 -1.57 16.99 3.17
CA TYR A 150 -1.35 15.54 3.39
C TYR A 150 -0.50 14.94 2.28
N LEU A 151 0.30 13.94 2.65
CA LEU A 151 1.14 13.19 1.72
C LEU A 151 0.32 12.13 0.97
N HIS A 152 0.54 12.02 -0.35
CA HIS A 152 0.04 10.95 -1.20
C HIS A 152 1.10 10.55 -2.23
N LEU A 153 1.83 9.48 -2.00
CA LEU A 153 2.84 9.00 -2.95
C LEU A 153 2.22 8.45 -4.24
N TYR A 154 0.93 8.10 -4.20
CA TYR A 154 0.16 7.58 -5.34
C TYR A 154 -0.92 8.59 -5.75
N ASP A 155 -2.15 8.15 -5.92
CA ASP A 155 -3.24 9.05 -6.31
C ASP A 155 -3.58 10.04 -5.18
N VAL A 156 -4.08 11.22 -5.55
CA VAL A 156 -4.55 12.23 -4.59
C VAL A 156 -5.66 11.69 -3.67
N THR A 157 -6.37 10.67 -4.09
CA THR A 157 -7.40 9.99 -3.30
C THR A 157 -6.85 8.92 -2.35
N GLN A 158 -5.51 8.74 -2.28
CA GLN A 158 -4.82 7.71 -1.48
C GLN A 158 -3.86 8.37 -0.48
N ALA A 159 -4.36 8.67 0.73
CA ALA A 159 -3.56 9.33 1.76
C ALA A 159 -2.58 8.36 2.42
N ASP A 160 -1.30 8.71 2.46
CA ASP A 160 -0.23 7.89 3.05
C ASP A 160 -0.36 7.82 4.58
N LEU A 161 -0.29 6.59 5.11
CA LEU A 161 -0.39 6.31 6.54
C LEU A 161 0.94 6.58 7.26
N ASN A 162 0.85 7.21 8.42
CA ASN A 162 1.99 7.49 9.27
C ASN A 162 2.40 6.28 10.12
N TRP A 163 3.31 5.46 9.63
CA TRP A 163 3.82 4.29 10.33
C TRP A 163 4.67 4.60 11.58
N TYR A 164 4.98 5.87 11.87
CA TYR A 164 5.56 6.25 13.17
C TYR A 164 4.52 6.20 14.28
N ASN A 165 3.25 6.44 13.96
CA ASN A 165 2.17 6.38 14.94
C ASN A 165 1.89 4.92 15.34
N PRO A 166 2.08 4.55 16.63
CA PRO A 166 1.81 3.18 17.08
C PRO A 166 0.34 2.76 16.93
N ALA A 167 -0.61 3.70 17.04
CA ALA A 167 -2.03 3.38 16.86
C ALA A 167 -2.32 2.91 15.42
N VAL A 168 -1.71 3.56 14.40
CA VAL A 168 -1.81 3.12 13.00
C VAL A 168 -1.28 1.69 12.86
N ARG A 169 -0.11 1.40 13.41
CA ARG A 169 0.48 0.06 13.31
C ARG A 169 -0.40 -1.00 13.96
N GLU A 170 -0.93 -0.71 15.15
CA GLU A 170 -1.81 -1.65 15.86
C GLU A 170 -3.09 -1.94 15.07
N GLU A 171 -3.70 -0.92 14.45
CA GLU A 171 -4.87 -1.14 13.60
C GLU A 171 -4.54 -2.01 12.39
N LEU A 172 -3.40 -1.77 11.72
CA LEU A 172 -2.97 -2.56 10.58
C LEU A 172 -2.64 -4.02 10.97
N TYR A 173 -2.07 -4.25 12.17
CA TYR A 173 -1.88 -5.62 12.68
C TYR A 173 -3.21 -6.33 12.91
N LYS A 174 -4.23 -5.63 13.42
CA LYS A 174 -5.58 -6.18 13.60
C LYS A 174 -6.20 -6.58 12.26
N VAL A 175 -6.00 -5.78 11.21
CA VAL A 175 -6.48 -6.10 9.85
C VAL A 175 -5.92 -7.45 9.37
N VAL A 176 -4.61 -7.64 9.47
CA VAL A 176 -3.96 -8.89 9.02
C VAL A 176 -4.44 -10.08 9.86
N ASN A 177 -4.52 -9.91 11.19
CA ASN A 177 -5.00 -10.97 12.09
C ASN A 177 -6.47 -11.33 11.83
N PHE A 178 -7.33 -10.34 11.58
CA PHE A 178 -8.74 -10.56 11.24
C PHE A 178 -8.90 -11.46 10.02
N TRP A 179 -8.14 -11.21 8.96
CA TRP A 179 -8.22 -12.01 7.75
C TRP A 179 -7.59 -13.40 7.92
N TYR A 180 -6.54 -13.52 8.74
CA TYR A 180 -6.04 -14.82 9.14
C TYR A 180 -7.10 -15.64 9.86
N ASP A 181 -7.82 -15.05 10.83
CA ASP A 181 -8.89 -15.71 11.57
C ASP A 181 -10.07 -16.11 10.66
N LYS A 182 -10.29 -15.39 9.56
CA LYS A 182 -11.24 -15.74 8.49
C LYS A 182 -10.78 -16.90 7.59
N GLY A 183 -9.55 -17.37 7.74
CA GLY A 183 -9.02 -18.51 6.96
C GLY A 183 -8.05 -18.15 5.84
N VAL A 184 -7.69 -16.87 5.69
CA VAL A 184 -6.64 -16.44 4.75
C VAL A 184 -5.29 -16.99 5.22
N ARG A 185 -4.50 -17.52 4.29
CA ARG A 185 -3.20 -18.13 4.57
C ARG A 185 -2.07 -17.51 3.77
N GLY A 186 -2.36 -16.52 2.96
CA GLY A 186 -1.37 -15.73 2.24
C GLY A 186 -1.65 -14.24 2.34
N PHE A 187 -0.60 -13.43 2.40
CA PHE A 187 -0.69 -11.98 2.37
C PHE A 187 0.31 -11.43 1.35
N ARG A 188 -0.22 -10.80 0.31
CA ARG A 188 0.60 -9.99 -0.59
C ARG A 188 0.52 -8.55 -0.12
N PHE A 189 1.64 -7.96 0.19
CA PHE A 189 1.73 -6.59 0.67
C PHE A 189 2.07 -5.65 -0.49
N ASP A 190 1.14 -4.74 -0.76
CA ASP A 190 1.27 -3.73 -1.79
C ASP A 190 2.32 -2.69 -1.42
N VAL A 191 3.24 -2.42 -2.32
CA VAL A 191 4.30 -1.40 -2.22
C VAL A 191 4.93 -1.29 -0.82
N ILE A 192 5.12 -2.42 -0.17
CA ILE A 192 5.43 -2.48 1.26
C ILE A 192 6.77 -1.82 1.65
N ASN A 193 7.67 -1.66 0.70
CA ASN A 193 8.97 -1.04 0.94
C ASN A 193 8.93 0.50 0.99
N VAL A 194 7.75 1.13 0.84
CA VAL A 194 7.60 2.59 0.98
C VAL A 194 6.84 3.02 2.24
N ILE A 195 6.49 2.08 3.14
CA ILE A 195 5.77 2.41 4.38
C ILE A 195 6.59 3.21 5.39
N GLY A 196 7.92 3.08 5.35
CA GLY A 196 8.83 3.72 6.28
C GLY A 196 9.50 4.95 5.67
N LYS A 197 8.79 6.07 5.52
CA LYS A 197 9.39 7.35 5.16
C LYS A 197 10.28 7.83 6.30
N SER A 198 11.22 8.76 6.03
CA SER A 198 11.94 9.45 7.11
C SER A 198 10.96 10.20 8.01
N GLU A 199 11.24 10.30 9.29
CA GLU A 199 10.43 11.11 10.22
C GLU A 199 10.52 12.59 9.88
N GLU A 200 11.74 13.05 9.57
CA GLU A 200 11.99 14.35 8.99
C GLU A 200 11.97 14.22 7.46
N LEU A 201 11.01 14.91 6.85
CA LEU A 201 10.82 14.87 5.41
C LEU A 201 11.67 15.94 4.77
N GLU A 202 12.66 15.55 3.98
CA GLU A 202 13.59 16.45 3.30
C GLU A 202 13.26 16.59 1.81
N ASP A 203 13.65 17.72 1.22
CA ASP A 203 13.57 17.91 -0.22
C ASP A 203 14.54 16.97 -0.96
N ALA A 204 14.11 16.44 -2.09
CA ALA A 204 15.02 15.87 -3.07
C ALA A 204 15.92 16.96 -3.68
N PRO A 205 17.14 16.62 -4.13
CA PRO A 205 17.98 17.57 -4.87
C PRO A 205 17.22 18.19 -6.05
N ALA A 206 17.47 19.46 -6.32
CA ALA A 206 16.75 20.20 -7.36
C ALA A 206 16.86 19.49 -8.74
N GLY A 207 15.71 19.25 -9.36
CA GLY A 207 15.62 18.56 -10.66
C GLY A 207 15.82 17.04 -10.62
N VAL A 208 15.82 16.44 -9.41
CA VAL A 208 15.96 15.00 -9.22
C VAL A 208 14.74 14.47 -8.50
N VAL A 209 14.16 13.39 -9.01
CA VAL A 209 13.16 12.59 -8.28
C VAL A 209 13.90 11.54 -7.45
N ASP A 210 14.19 11.86 -6.19
CA ASP A 210 14.93 10.96 -5.31
C ASP A 210 13.98 10.03 -4.53
N LYS A 211 13.78 8.85 -5.08
CA LYS A 211 12.91 7.82 -4.48
C LYS A 211 13.52 7.18 -3.23
N THR A 212 14.82 7.34 -2.98
CA THR A 212 15.49 6.77 -1.80
C THR A 212 15.02 7.44 -0.50
N LEU A 213 14.47 8.64 -0.58
CA LEU A 213 13.92 9.37 0.57
C LEU A 213 12.72 8.66 1.23
N TYR A 214 12.02 7.80 0.49
CA TYR A 214 10.84 7.09 0.99
C TYR A 214 10.82 5.59 0.64
N THR A 215 11.87 5.07 -0.01
CA THR A 215 11.94 3.68 -0.47
C THR A 215 13.12 2.98 0.18
N ASP A 216 12.91 1.76 0.68
CA ASP A 216 13.95 0.90 1.29
C ASP A 216 14.72 1.57 2.46
N THR A 217 14.08 2.47 3.16
CA THR A 217 14.69 3.14 4.32
C THR A 217 14.92 2.14 5.47
N PRO A 218 15.88 2.38 6.38
CA PRO A 218 16.12 1.48 7.50
C PRO A 218 14.91 1.23 8.40
N ILE A 219 13.98 2.20 8.47
CA ILE A 219 12.77 2.08 9.29
C ILE A 219 11.78 1.07 8.70
N VAL A 220 11.75 0.87 7.37
CA VAL A 220 10.89 -0.15 6.72
C VAL A 220 11.17 -1.52 7.30
N HIS A 221 12.45 -1.92 7.40
CA HIS A 221 12.85 -3.22 7.96
C HIS A 221 12.40 -3.38 9.41
N THR A 222 12.47 -2.30 10.19
CA THR A 222 11.96 -2.32 11.57
C THR A 222 10.46 -2.53 11.60
N ARG A 223 9.70 -1.82 10.77
CA ARG A 223 8.24 -1.94 10.70
C ARG A 223 7.79 -3.30 10.17
N LEU A 224 8.50 -3.88 9.22
CA LEU A 224 8.21 -5.23 8.73
C LEU A 224 8.43 -6.30 9.79
N ARG A 225 9.53 -6.21 10.57
CA ARG A 225 9.74 -7.13 11.69
C ARG A 225 8.68 -6.99 12.80
N GLU A 226 8.21 -5.77 13.05
CA GLU A 226 7.10 -5.52 13.98
C GLU A 226 5.80 -6.13 13.45
N LEU A 227 5.46 -5.88 12.19
CA LEU A 227 4.29 -6.44 11.52
C LEU A 227 4.33 -7.97 11.52
N ASN A 228 5.45 -8.58 11.13
CA ASN A 228 5.64 -10.03 11.18
C ASN A 228 5.36 -10.57 12.59
N ARG A 229 6.04 -10.03 13.60
CA ARG A 229 5.90 -10.49 15.00
C ARG A 229 4.48 -10.31 15.56
N ALA A 230 3.78 -9.24 15.17
CA ALA A 230 2.46 -8.91 15.68
C ALA A 230 1.31 -9.59 14.92
N SER A 231 1.56 -10.11 13.72
CA SER A 231 0.54 -10.70 12.87
C SER A 231 0.98 -12.04 12.26
N PHE A 232 1.22 -12.12 10.97
CA PHE A 232 1.41 -13.36 10.21
C PHE A 232 2.57 -14.24 10.72
N GLY A 233 3.64 -13.68 11.25
CA GLY A 233 4.76 -14.45 11.80
C GLY A 233 4.47 -15.21 13.09
N ARG A 234 3.29 -15.00 13.68
CA ARG A 234 2.81 -15.77 14.85
C ARG A 234 2.28 -17.15 14.45
N TYR A 235 1.98 -17.32 13.18
CA TYR A 235 1.33 -18.50 12.62
C TYR A 235 2.35 -19.24 11.77
N GLY A 236 2.33 -20.57 11.81
CA GLY A 236 3.30 -21.39 11.08
C GLY A 236 2.85 -21.81 9.69
N ASP A 237 1.70 -21.36 9.24
CA ASP A 237 1.01 -21.79 8.02
C ASP A 237 0.67 -20.62 7.07
N THR A 238 1.34 -19.49 7.24
CA THR A 238 1.18 -18.32 6.36
C THR A 238 2.29 -18.23 5.33
N VAL A 239 1.98 -17.61 4.19
CA VAL A 239 2.93 -17.24 3.14
C VAL A 239 2.80 -15.75 2.83
N THR A 240 3.92 -15.04 2.80
CA THR A 240 3.94 -13.61 2.54
C THR A 240 4.72 -13.25 1.29
N VAL A 241 4.18 -12.30 0.50
CA VAL A 241 4.80 -11.77 -0.71
C VAL A 241 4.81 -10.26 -0.64
N GLY A 242 5.97 -9.63 -0.71
CA GLY A 242 6.09 -8.17 -0.78
C GLY A 242 6.24 -7.67 -2.21
N GLU A 243 5.43 -6.68 -2.58
CA GLU A 243 5.72 -5.89 -3.77
C GLU A 243 6.75 -4.82 -3.45
N MET A 244 7.87 -4.83 -4.19
CA MET A 244 8.95 -3.87 -4.01
C MET A 244 8.90 -2.79 -5.10
N SER A 245 8.54 -1.58 -4.69
CA SER A 245 8.50 -0.42 -5.57
C SER A 245 9.87 0.23 -5.66
N SER A 246 10.40 0.41 -6.89
CA SER A 246 11.64 1.17 -7.15
C SER A 246 12.86 0.72 -6.31
N THR A 247 13.03 -0.58 -6.14
CA THR A 247 14.09 -1.22 -5.32
C THR A 247 15.21 -1.82 -6.17
N SER A 248 16.34 -2.15 -5.54
CA SER A 248 17.40 -2.97 -6.12
C SER A 248 17.20 -4.46 -5.85
N ILE A 249 17.92 -5.31 -6.60
CA ILE A 249 17.92 -6.76 -6.35
C ILE A 249 18.54 -7.08 -4.99
N GLU A 250 19.59 -6.37 -4.61
CA GLU A 250 20.27 -6.52 -3.33
C GLU A 250 19.32 -6.25 -2.15
N ASN A 251 18.50 -5.22 -2.24
CA ASN A 251 17.48 -4.93 -1.24
C ASN A 251 16.42 -6.03 -1.17
N CYS A 252 16.00 -6.58 -2.31
CA CYS A 252 15.06 -7.70 -2.36
C CYS A 252 15.52 -8.91 -1.54
N VAL A 253 16.82 -9.23 -1.60
CA VAL A 253 17.42 -10.31 -0.78
C VAL A 253 17.27 -10.03 0.71
N GLY A 254 17.45 -8.78 1.13
CA GLY A 254 17.29 -8.38 2.52
C GLY A 254 15.88 -8.65 3.06
N TYR A 255 14.84 -8.29 2.30
CA TYR A 255 13.44 -8.47 2.69
C TYR A 255 13.00 -9.93 2.78
N SER A 256 13.56 -10.81 1.95
CA SER A 256 13.19 -12.24 1.88
C SER A 256 14.17 -13.16 2.60
N ASN A 257 15.19 -12.62 3.28
CA ASN A 257 16.10 -13.43 4.09
C ASN A 257 15.36 -13.92 5.36
N PRO A 258 15.22 -15.25 5.57
CA PRO A 258 14.51 -15.79 6.74
C PRO A 258 15.07 -15.33 8.09
N GLU A 259 16.37 -15.02 8.16
CA GLU A 259 17.02 -14.55 9.40
C GLU A 259 16.50 -13.16 9.80
N ASN A 260 16.06 -12.35 8.85
CA ASN A 260 15.53 -11.02 9.09
C ASN A 260 14.08 -11.05 9.61
N ARG A 261 13.35 -12.16 9.42
CA ARG A 261 11.96 -12.32 9.85
C ARG A 261 11.06 -11.18 9.36
N GLU A 262 11.15 -10.87 8.09
CA GLU A 262 10.34 -9.85 7.44
C GLU A 262 9.27 -10.51 6.56
N LEU A 263 9.62 -10.96 5.36
CA LEU A 263 8.72 -11.58 4.40
C LEU A 263 9.29 -12.91 3.91
N ASP A 264 8.44 -13.81 3.39
CA ASP A 264 8.92 -15.08 2.83
C ASP A 264 9.48 -14.90 1.43
N MET A 265 8.88 -14.01 0.63
CA MET A 265 9.34 -13.70 -0.71
C MET A 265 8.96 -12.27 -1.12
N VAL A 266 9.59 -11.79 -2.18
CA VAL A 266 9.31 -10.49 -2.77
C VAL A 266 9.35 -10.57 -4.29
N PHE A 267 8.72 -9.61 -4.96
CA PHE A 267 8.89 -9.38 -6.38
C PHE A 267 9.14 -7.89 -6.65
N SER A 268 9.80 -7.60 -7.76
CA SER A 268 10.05 -6.25 -8.22
C SER A 268 9.67 -6.12 -9.69
N PHE A 269 9.64 -4.87 -10.18
CA PHE A 269 9.36 -4.57 -11.60
C PHE A 269 10.64 -4.34 -12.42
N HIS A 270 11.80 -4.77 -11.92
CA HIS A 270 13.08 -4.56 -12.62
C HIS A 270 13.05 -5.14 -14.04
N HIS A 271 12.53 -6.35 -14.20
CA HIS A 271 12.40 -7.02 -15.49
C HIS A 271 11.54 -6.28 -16.52
N LEU A 272 10.66 -5.38 -16.09
CA LEU A 272 9.83 -4.55 -16.97
C LEU A 272 10.54 -3.27 -17.46
N LYS A 273 11.76 -3.01 -16.97
CA LYS A 273 12.51 -1.78 -17.26
C LYS A 273 13.68 -1.99 -18.20
N VAL A 274 13.90 -3.21 -18.65
CA VAL A 274 15.06 -3.60 -19.48
C VAL A 274 15.01 -3.04 -20.91
N ASP A 275 13.90 -2.46 -21.31
CA ASP A 275 13.68 -1.78 -22.59
C ASP A 275 13.27 -0.30 -22.40
N TYR A 276 13.51 0.27 -21.22
CA TYR A 276 13.27 1.69 -20.96
C TYR A 276 14.57 2.49 -21.11
N GLU A 277 14.46 3.74 -21.58
CA GLU A 277 15.54 4.70 -21.59
C GLU A 277 15.58 5.43 -20.26
N ASP A 278 16.72 5.39 -19.58
CA ASP A 278 17.10 6.16 -18.38
C ASP A 278 15.96 6.64 -17.46
N GLY A 279 15.04 5.69 -17.13
CA GLY A 279 13.95 5.96 -16.20
C GLY A 279 12.66 6.50 -16.80
N GLU A 280 12.62 6.76 -18.10
CA GLU A 280 11.39 7.16 -18.80
C GLU A 280 10.49 5.94 -19.04
N LYS A 281 9.42 5.87 -18.26
CA LYS A 281 8.34 4.90 -18.44
C LYS A 281 7.75 5.08 -19.84
N TRP A 282 7.71 3.98 -20.60
CA TRP A 282 7.18 3.94 -21.99
C TRP A 282 8.12 4.40 -23.10
N SER A 283 9.34 4.88 -22.83
CA SER A 283 10.36 4.97 -23.86
C SER A 283 10.77 3.56 -24.30
N LYS A 284 10.92 3.33 -25.61
CA LYS A 284 11.32 2.01 -26.12
C LYS A 284 12.73 2.09 -26.68
N VAL A 285 13.67 1.52 -25.97
CA VAL A 285 15.02 1.22 -26.47
C VAL A 285 15.12 -0.26 -26.80
N PRO A 286 16.16 -0.71 -27.56
CA PRO A 286 16.38 -2.12 -27.79
C PRO A 286 16.46 -2.91 -26.45
N PHE A 287 15.75 -4.02 -26.39
CA PHE A 287 15.68 -4.88 -25.22
C PHE A 287 17.07 -5.32 -24.76
N ARG A 288 17.43 -5.03 -23.50
CA ARG A 288 18.72 -5.34 -22.89
C ARG A 288 18.67 -6.66 -22.14
N PHE A 289 18.82 -7.76 -22.88
CA PHE A 289 18.68 -9.11 -22.31
C PHE A 289 19.64 -9.40 -21.14
N ALA A 290 20.83 -8.78 -21.13
CA ALA A 290 21.80 -8.94 -20.05
C ALA A 290 21.29 -8.37 -18.71
N GLU A 291 20.42 -7.38 -18.74
CA GLU A 291 19.82 -6.75 -17.56
C GLU A 291 18.59 -7.52 -17.04
N LEU A 292 18.05 -8.45 -17.83
CA LEU A 292 16.96 -9.32 -17.41
C LEU A 292 17.43 -10.43 -16.46
N LYS A 293 18.69 -10.80 -16.51
CA LYS A 293 19.29 -11.87 -15.68
C LYS A 293 19.73 -11.34 -14.34
#